data_715810833c96c8f1ce1502841a34a98a
#
_entry.id   715810833c96c8f1ce1502841a34a98a
#
_cell.length_a   1.000
_cell.length_b   1.000
_cell.length_c   1.000
_cell.angle_alpha   90.00
_cell.angle_beta   90.00
_cell.angle_gamma   90.00
#
_symmetry.space_group_name_H-M   'P 1'
#
loop_
_entity.id
_entity.type
_entity.pdbx_description
1 polymer ?
#
loop_
_entity_poly.entity_id
_entity_poly.type
_entity_poly.pdbx_seq_one_letter_code
_entity_poly.pdbx_strand_id
1 'polypeptide(L)'
;MKIYKSFPLVLLAIVLVSGCVSNKKYTELQDTYAKLRERNQELSNKYQDSQRELTGATSRVKSLEEQIASEKANVTSLQDALNKCLSSSSQGNVNISKLVDEINSSNKYIKQLVNAKNKSDSLNMVLTNNLTRSLSREELSDVDVQVLKGVVYISLADNMLYKSGGFEVSDKAGETLSKIAKIIQDYSSYDVLIEGNTDNVPISQPNIRNNWDLSALRASSVVQVLQNKYSVDPKRLTAGGRGEYNPVADNNTPAGKAKNRRTQIIITPKLDQFMDLIGKAPEASQK
;
A
#
# COMPACT_ATOMS: atom_id res chain seq x y z
N MET A 1 90.11 -5.83 -11.53
CA MET A 1 89.15 -6.94 -11.63
C MET A 1 88.36 -7.03 -10.32
N LYS A 2 87.22 -6.29 -10.16
CA LYS A 2 86.21 -6.40 -9.07
C LYS A 2 85.13 -5.29 -9.22
N ILE A 3 84.33 -5.27 -10.28
CA ILE A 3 83.19 -4.33 -10.45
C ILE A 3 81.96 -5.00 -11.04
N TYR A 4 81.79 -6.30 -10.90
CA TYR A 4 80.63 -6.98 -11.50
C TYR A 4 79.71 -7.74 -10.53
N LYS A 5 79.78 -7.51 -9.21
CA LYS A 5 78.91 -8.22 -8.21
C LYS A 5 77.81 -7.40 -7.57
N SER A 6 77.75 -6.08 -7.82
CA SER A 6 76.71 -5.23 -7.16
C SER A 6 75.54 -4.83 -8.06
N PHE A 7 75.59 -5.13 -9.36
CA PHE A 7 74.54 -4.73 -10.32
C PHE A 7 73.20 -5.49 -10.14
N PRO A 8 73.16 -6.78 -9.82
CA PRO A 8 71.89 -7.46 -9.62
C PRO A 8 71.17 -7.10 -8.33
N LEU A 9 71.91 -6.62 -7.30
CA LEU A 9 71.32 -6.25 -6.02
C LEU A 9 70.60 -4.88 -6.09
N VAL A 10 71.12 -3.94 -6.89
CA VAL A 10 70.49 -2.63 -7.12
C VAL A 10 69.23 -2.76 -7.99
N LEU A 11 69.24 -3.67 -8.99
CA LEU A 11 68.07 -3.92 -9.82
C LEU A 11 66.96 -4.60 -9.02
N LEU A 12 67.26 -5.50 -8.07
CA LEU A 12 66.31 -6.12 -7.18
C LEU A 12 65.71 -5.12 -6.18
N ALA A 13 66.50 -4.14 -5.71
CA ALA A 13 66.01 -3.07 -4.82
C ALA A 13 65.09 -2.08 -5.53
N ILE A 14 65.33 -1.79 -6.83
CA ILE A 14 64.43 -0.91 -7.62
C ILE A 14 63.07 -1.56 -7.90
N VAL A 15 63.01 -2.87 -8.10
CA VAL A 15 61.77 -3.62 -8.30
C VAL A 15 60.95 -3.70 -7.04
N LEU A 16 61.54 -3.68 -5.86
CA LEU A 16 60.85 -3.68 -4.56
C LEU A 16 60.30 -2.33 -4.16
N VAL A 17 60.74 -1.22 -4.73
CA VAL A 17 60.28 0.16 -4.39
C VAL A 17 59.11 0.60 -5.31
N SER A 18 58.93 -0.01 -6.47
CA SER A 18 57.85 0.37 -7.41
C SER A 18 56.49 -0.22 -7.10
N GLY A 19 56.34 -0.94 -5.97
CA GLY A 19 55.09 -1.63 -5.61
C GLY A 19 54.32 -1.11 -4.39
N CYS A 20 54.75 -0.01 -3.77
CA CYS A 20 54.05 0.54 -2.61
C CYS A 20 52.91 1.50 -2.99
N VAL A 21 51.84 0.97 -3.54
CA VAL A 21 50.54 1.55 -3.23
C VAL A 21 50.33 1.41 -1.73
N SER A 22 50.20 2.55 -1.01
CA SER A 22 50.01 2.52 0.44
C SER A 22 48.97 1.50 0.83
N ASN A 23 49.33 0.53 1.68
CA ASN A 23 48.42 -0.53 2.16
C ASN A 23 47.06 0.04 2.62
N LYS A 24 47.07 1.27 3.11
CA LYS A 24 45.91 2.01 3.53
C LYS A 24 44.97 2.37 2.35
N LYS A 25 45.51 2.81 1.22
CA LYS A 25 44.72 3.09 0.01
C LYS A 25 44.17 1.81 -0.64
N TYR A 26 44.91 0.72 -0.55
CA TYR A 26 44.47 -0.56 -1.08
C TYR A 26 43.32 -1.15 -0.26
N THR A 27 43.38 -1.11 1.07
CA THR A 27 42.30 -1.53 1.96
C THR A 27 41.06 -0.63 1.82
N GLU A 28 41.24 0.68 1.72
CA GLU A 28 40.14 1.63 1.50
C GLU A 28 39.45 1.40 0.15
N LEU A 29 40.21 1.09 -0.90
CA LEU A 29 39.66 0.73 -2.20
C LEU A 29 38.93 -0.63 -2.14
N GLN A 30 39.46 -1.61 -1.42
CA GLN A 30 38.83 -2.90 -1.22
C GLN A 30 37.50 -2.78 -0.44
N ASP A 31 37.44 -1.95 0.58
CA ASP A 31 36.22 -1.66 1.34
C ASP A 31 35.17 -0.93 0.49
N THR A 32 35.60 0.04 -0.29
CA THR A 32 34.70 0.76 -1.20
C THR A 32 34.18 -0.16 -2.31
N TYR A 33 35.02 -1.04 -2.82
CA TYR A 33 34.61 -2.04 -3.82
C TYR A 33 33.62 -3.08 -3.22
N ALA A 34 33.86 -3.52 -2.01
CA ALA A 34 32.94 -4.44 -1.31
C ALA A 34 31.57 -3.79 -1.08
N LYS A 35 31.53 -2.55 -0.58
CA LYS A 35 30.29 -1.78 -0.41
C LYS A 35 29.56 -1.50 -1.73
N LEU A 36 30.31 -1.20 -2.79
CA LEU A 36 29.70 -1.01 -4.11
C LEU A 36 29.09 -2.31 -4.65
N ARG A 37 29.77 -3.42 -4.44
CA ARG A 37 29.30 -4.75 -4.84
C ARG A 37 28.02 -5.15 -4.08
N GLU A 38 27.99 -4.90 -2.78
CA GLU A 38 26.81 -5.13 -1.94
C GLU A 38 25.62 -4.27 -2.40
N ARG A 39 25.84 -2.97 -2.64
CA ARG A 39 24.81 -2.07 -3.19
C ARG A 39 24.31 -2.51 -4.56
N ASN A 40 25.19 -2.96 -5.43
CA ASN A 40 24.80 -3.48 -6.75
C ASN A 40 23.95 -4.75 -6.61
N GLN A 41 24.30 -5.64 -5.67
CA GLN A 41 23.51 -6.84 -5.40
C GLN A 41 22.12 -6.49 -4.86
N GLU A 42 22.06 -5.58 -3.90
CA GLU A 42 20.80 -5.09 -3.34
C GLU A 42 19.92 -4.42 -4.41
N LEU A 43 20.50 -3.57 -5.24
CA LEU A 43 19.80 -2.91 -6.34
C LEU A 43 19.29 -3.93 -7.37
N SER A 44 20.10 -4.95 -7.68
CA SER A 44 19.72 -6.03 -8.58
C SER A 44 18.53 -6.83 -8.02
N ASN A 45 18.55 -7.14 -6.73
CA ASN A 45 17.45 -7.83 -6.08
C ASN A 45 16.16 -6.98 -6.10
N LYS A 46 16.23 -5.71 -5.74
CA LYS A 46 15.09 -4.78 -5.81
C LYS A 46 14.55 -4.63 -7.23
N TYR A 47 15.43 -4.60 -8.23
CA TYR A 47 15.01 -4.56 -9.62
C TYR A 47 14.27 -5.84 -10.03
N GLN A 48 14.77 -7.01 -9.63
CA GLN A 48 14.11 -8.30 -9.91
C GLN A 48 12.75 -8.39 -9.22
N ASP A 49 12.63 -7.95 -7.97
CA ASP A 49 11.37 -7.97 -7.23
C ASP A 49 10.34 -7.02 -7.88
N SER A 50 10.76 -5.82 -8.25
CA SER A 50 9.91 -4.89 -9.00
C SER A 50 9.45 -5.44 -10.35
N GLN A 51 10.32 -6.16 -11.06
CA GLN A 51 9.98 -6.86 -12.31
C GLN A 51 8.95 -7.97 -12.09
N ARG A 52 9.07 -8.73 -10.99
CA ARG A 52 8.09 -9.77 -10.63
C ARG A 52 6.74 -9.16 -10.29
N GLU A 53 6.72 -8.09 -9.50
CA GLU A 53 5.49 -7.37 -9.17
C GLU A 53 4.81 -6.79 -10.40
N LEU A 54 5.59 -6.16 -11.29
CA LEU A 54 5.10 -5.62 -12.56
C LEU A 54 4.49 -6.73 -13.44
N THR A 55 5.19 -7.86 -13.55
CA THR A 55 4.70 -9.02 -14.31
C THR A 55 3.41 -9.57 -13.70
N GLY A 56 3.34 -9.68 -12.37
CA GLY A 56 2.15 -10.10 -11.66
C GLY A 56 0.97 -9.14 -11.84
N ALA A 57 1.21 -7.84 -11.77
CA ALA A 57 0.19 -6.81 -12.00
C ALA A 57 -0.31 -6.84 -13.45
N THR A 58 0.60 -6.94 -14.43
CA THR A 58 0.25 -7.04 -15.85
C THR A 58 -0.59 -8.28 -16.16
N SER A 59 -0.24 -9.43 -15.55
CA SER A 59 -1.02 -10.66 -15.71
C SER A 59 -2.44 -10.54 -15.11
N ARG A 60 -2.58 -9.85 -13.97
CA ARG A 60 -3.89 -9.57 -13.37
C ARG A 60 -4.74 -8.62 -14.23
N VAL A 61 -4.13 -7.57 -14.77
CA VAL A 61 -4.81 -6.65 -15.69
C VAL A 61 -5.32 -7.41 -16.90
N LYS A 62 -4.47 -8.23 -17.53
CA LYS A 62 -4.85 -9.06 -18.68
C LYS A 62 -6.01 -10.01 -18.36
N SER A 63 -5.96 -10.70 -17.21
CA SER A 63 -7.05 -11.59 -16.79
C SER A 63 -8.36 -10.85 -16.57
N LEU A 64 -8.32 -9.65 -15.99
CA LEU A 64 -9.51 -8.83 -15.80
C LEU A 64 -10.07 -8.30 -17.14
N GLU A 65 -9.19 -7.93 -18.07
CA GLU A 65 -9.60 -7.53 -19.42
C GLU A 65 -10.28 -8.68 -20.17
N GLU A 66 -9.75 -9.90 -20.05
CA GLU A 66 -10.35 -11.11 -20.62
C GLU A 66 -11.71 -11.43 -19.98
N GLN A 67 -11.86 -11.26 -18.66
CA GLN A 67 -13.13 -11.41 -17.97
C GLN A 67 -14.15 -10.36 -18.45
N ILE A 68 -13.75 -9.10 -18.53
CA ILE A 68 -14.62 -8.01 -19.05
C ILE A 68 -15.03 -8.28 -20.49
N ALA A 69 -14.11 -8.77 -21.32
CA ALA A 69 -14.43 -9.12 -22.72
C ALA A 69 -15.44 -10.28 -22.79
N SER A 70 -15.27 -11.31 -21.95
CA SER A 70 -16.18 -12.44 -21.83
C SER A 70 -17.58 -12.02 -21.38
N GLU A 71 -17.66 -11.20 -20.33
CA GLU A 71 -18.95 -10.69 -19.84
C GLU A 71 -19.65 -9.79 -20.87
N LYS A 72 -18.88 -8.95 -21.59
CA LYS A 72 -19.44 -8.17 -22.72
C LYS A 72 -19.98 -9.06 -23.83
N ALA A 73 -19.27 -10.13 -24.17
CA ALA A 73 -19.73 -11.09 -25.18
C ALA A 73 -21.01 -11.81 -24.74
N ASN A 74 -21.10 -12.19 -23.46
CA ASN A 74 -22.31 -12.78 -22.85
C ASN A 74 -23.50 -11.82 -22.94
N VAL A 75 -23.30 -10.54 -22.56
CA VAL A 75 -24.34 -9.51 -22.65
C VAL A 75 -24.80 -9.31 -24.09
N THR A 76 -23.88 -9.26 -25.04
CA THR A 76 -24.21 -9.12 -26.45
C THR A 76 -24.98 -10.35 -26.97
N SER A 77 -24.56 -11.56 -26.60
CA SER A 77 -25.24 -12.80 -26.97
C SER A 77 -26.65 -12.87 -26.39
N LEU A 78 -26.84 -12.43 -25.14
CA LEU A 78 -28.18 -12.34 -24.53
C LEU A 78 -29.06 -11.31 -25.21
N GLN A 79 -28.52 -10.16 -25.60
CA GLN A 79 -29.23 -9.14 -26.40
C GLN A 79 -29.62 -9.67 -27.77
N ASP A 80 -28.72 -10.38 -28.45
CA ASP A 80 -29.01 -10.98 -29.78
C ASP A 80 -30.06 -12.10 -29.69
N ALA A 81 -29.96 -12.94 -28.64
CA ALA A 81 -30.98 -13.97 -28.39
C ALA A 81 -32.36 -13.37 -28.08
N LEU A 82 -32.35 -12.27 -27.30
CA LEU A 82 -33.58 -11.52 -27.01
C LEU A 82 -34.19 -10.88 -28.30
N ASN A 83 -33.36 -10.24 -29.10
CA ASN A 83 -33.77 -9.64 -30.37
C ASN A 83 -34.30 -10.69 -31.34
N LYS A 84 -33.69 -11.88 -31.38
CA LYS A 84 -34.16 -13.03 -32.17
C LYS A 84 -35.50 -13.56 -31.69
N CYS A 85 -35.72 -13.61 -30.37
CA CYS A 85 -36.97 -14.00 -29.75
C CYS A 85 -38.08 -12.96 -30.05
N LEU A 86 -37.75 -11.69 -30.03
CA LEU A 86 -38.64 -10.56 -30.42
C LEU A 86 -39.09 -10.62 -31.87
N SER A 87 -38.17 -10.96 -32.78
CA SER A 87 -38.50 -11.10 -34.21
C SER A 87 -39.38 -12.30 -34.55
N SER A 88 -39.40 -13.32 -33.69
CA SER A 88 -40.12 -14.58 -33.86
C SER A 88 -41.53 -14.58 -33.24
N SER A 89 -41.87 -13.61 -32.42
CA SER A 89 -43.13 -13.60 -31.69
C SER A 89 -43.86 -12.28 -31.78
N SER A 90 -44.73 -12.15 -32.78
CA SER A 90 -45.55 -10.97 -32.97
C SER A 90 -46.77 -10.88 -32.05
N GLN A 91 -46.90 -11.77 -31.06
CA GLN A 91 -48.06 -11.86 -30.18
C GLN A 91 -47.83 -11.75 -28.68
N GLY A 92 -46.56 -11.48 -28.26
CA GLY A 92 -46.18 -11.38 -26.83
C GLY A 92 -45.72 -10.01 -26.38
N ASN A 93 -46.08 -8.93 -27.08
CA ASN A 93 -45.38 -7.62 -27.08
C ASN A 93 -45.34 -6.82 -25.75
N VAL A 94 -46.26 -7.04 -24.82
CA VAL A 94 -46.32 -6.18 -23.60
C VAL A 94 -45.32 -6.60 -22.53
N ASN A 95 -45.10 -7.90 -22.36
CA ASN A 95 -44.15 -8.39 -21.35
C ASN A 95 -42.67 -8.26 -21.80
N ILE A 96 -42.40 -8.34 -23.07
CA ILE A 96 -41.06 -8.27 -23.65
C ILE A 96 -40.54 -6.83 -23.64
N SER A 97 -41.40 -5.84 -23.93
CA SER A 97 -41.02 -4.41 -23.82
C SER A 97 -40.57 -4.10 -22.37
N LYS A 98 -41.30 -4.64 -21.37
CA LYS A 98 -40.96 -4.44 -19.97
C LYS A 98 -39.61 -5.09 -19.58
N LEU A 99 -39.33 -6.28 -20.12
CA LEU A 99 -38.04 -6.95 -19.93
C LEU A 99 -36.88 -6.22 -20.62
N VAL A 100 -37.11 -5.64 -21.79
CA VAL A 100 -36.08 -4.81 -22.47
C VAL A 100 -35.79 -3.55 -21.67
N ASP A 101 -36.82 -2.90 -21.14
CA ASP A 101 -36.66 -1.72 -20.27
C ASP A 101 -35.93 -2.08 -18.97
N GLU A 102 -36.23 -3.23 -18.39
CA GLU A 102 -35.52 -3.76 -17.21
C GLU A 102 -34.04 -4.06 -17.51
N ILE A 103 -33.75 -4.70 -18.66
CA ILE A 103 -32.35 -4.95 -19.09
C ILE A 103 -31.62 -3.65 -19.36
N ASN A 104 -32.26 -2.67 -20.01
CA ASN A 104 -31.65 -1.36 -20.26
C ASN A 104 -31.40 -0.60 -18.97
N SER A 105 -32.32 -0.67 -18.02
CA SER A 105 -32.15 -0.11 -16.67
C SER A 105 -31.00 -0.78 -15.92
N SER A 106 -30.92 -2.12 -15.96
CA SER A 106 -29.83 -2.89 -15.36
C SER A 106 -28.48 -2.59 -16.00
N ASN A 107 -28.41 -2.49 -17.32
CA ASN A 107 -27.20 -2.11 -18.03
C ASN A 107 -26.73 -0.69 -17.69
N LYS A 108 -27.66 0.25 -17.58
CA LYS A 108 -27.36 1.63 -17.14
C LYS A 108 -26.79 1.63 -15.71
N TYR A 109 -27.40 0.84 -14.84
CA TYR A 109 -26.98 0.66 -13.47
C TYR A 109 -25.56 0.05 -13.36
N ILE A 110 -25.30 -1.06 -14.07
CA ILE A 110 -23.98 -1.69 -14.14
C ILE A 110 -22.93 -0.68 -14.63
N LYS A 111 -23.25 0.09 -15.66
CA LYS A 111 -22.35 1.15 -16.17
C LYS A 111 -22.04 2.22 -15.13
N GLN A 112 -23.03 2.60 -14.31
CA GLN A 112 -22.83 3.55 -13.20
C GLN A 112 -21.92 2.96 -12.12
N LEU A 113 -22.10 1.69 -11.73
CA LEU A 113 -21.26 0.98 -10.78
C LEU A 113 -19.80 0.87 -11.26
N VAL A 114 -19.62 0.48 -12.53
CA VAL A 114 -18.27 0.40 -13.13
C VAL A 114 -17.59 1.77 -13.15
N ASN A 115 -18.31 2.82 -13.52
CA ASN A 115 -17.76 4.18 -13.52
C ASN A 115 -17.41 4.66 -12.09
N ALA A 116 -18.27 4.36 -11.10
CA ALA A 116 -18.01 4.70 -9.70
C ALA A 116 -16.76 3.96 -9.19
N LYS A 117 -16.64 2.68 -9.52
CA LYS A 117 -15.45 1.87 -9.18
C LYS A 117 -14.18 2.45 -9.83
N ASN A 118 -14.20 2.70 -11.13
CA ASN A 118 -13.04 3.23 -11.86
C ASN A 118 -12.61 4.61 -11.32
N LYS A 119 -13.57 5.45 -10.95
CA LYS A 119 -13.32 6.75 -10.31
C LYS A 119 -12.64 6.56 -8.95
N SER A 120 -13.13 5.62 -8.13
CA SER A 120 -12.53 5.29 -6.84
C SER A 120 -11.09 4.77 -7.00
N ASP A 121 -10.87 3.83 -7.93
CA ASP A 121 -9.55 3.26 -8.18
C ASP A 121 -8.55 4.33 -8.67
N SER A 122 -8.99 5.22 -9.55
CA SER A 122 -8.17 6.35 -10.03
C SER A 122 -7.83 7.33 -8.88
N LEU A 123 -8.80 7.67 -8.04
CA LEU A 123 -8.56 8.54 -6.88
C LEU A 123 -7.59 7.89 -5.88
N ASN A 124 -7.70 6.60 -5.61
CA ASN A 124 -6.79 5.88 -4.74
C ASN A 124 -5.35 5.89 -5.28
N MET A 125 -5.18 5.74 -6.59
CA MET A 125 -3.87 5.83 -7.24
C MET A 125 -3.27 7.24 -7.10
N VAL A 126 -4.06 8.29 -7.34
CA VAL A 126 -3.61 9.68 -7.19
C VAL A 126 -3.26 9.99 -5.73
N LEU A 127 -4.10 9.54 -4.77
CA LEU A 127 -3.85 9.68 -3.34
C LEU A 127 -2.54 9.01 -2.93
N THR A 128 -2.33 7.76 -3.34
CA THR A 128 -1.10 7.00 -3.04
C THR A 128 0.14 7.68 -3.63
N ASN A 129 0.07 8.13 -4.88
CA ASN A 129 1.17 8.84 -5.54
C ASN A 129 1.49 10.17 -4.85
N ASN A 130 0.47 10.94 -4.47
CA ASN A 130 0.65 12.20 -3.77
C ASN A 130 1.29 11.99 -2.39
N LEU A 131 0.83 10.95 -1.66
CA LEU A 131 1.42 10.60 -0.38
C LEU A 131 2.88 10.18 -0.52
N THR A 132 3.18 9.22 -1.40
CA THR A 132 4.55 8.72 -1.60
C THR A 132 5.51 9.81 -2.03
N ARG A 133 5.05 10.78 -2.85
CA ARG A 133 5.87 11.93 -3.26
C ARG A 133 6.07 12.97 -2.16
N SER A 134 5.16 13.06 -1.21
CA SER A 134 5.26 14.01 -0.10
C SER A 134 6.18 13.55 1.02
N LEU A 135 6.46 12.24 1.09
CA LEU A 135 7.32 11.64 2.10
C LEU A 135 8.79 11.69 1.69
N SER A 136 9.69 11.97 2.64
CA SER A 136 11.13 11.89 2.45
C SER A 136 11.59 10.42 2.38
N ARG A 137 12.85 10.19 1.96
CA ARG A 137 13.42 8.84 1.92
C ARG A 137 13.52 8.20 3.31
N GLU A 138 13.80 9.02 4.32
CA GLU A 138 13.88 8.59 5.71
C GLU A 138 12.49 8.16 6.24
N GLU A 139 11.45 8.93 5.92
CA GLU A 139 10.07 8.60 6.29
C GLU A 139 9.57 7.33 5.57
N LEU A 140 9.96 7.12 4.31
CA LEU A 140 9.59 5.92 3.54
C LEU A 140 10.21 4.62 4.10
N SER A 141 11.18 4.69 5.00
CA SER A 141 11.68 3.51 5.71
C SER A 141 10.71 3.00 6.80
N ASP A 142 9.92 3.91 7.36
CA ASP A 142 9.02 3.67 8.48
C ASP A 142 7.53 3.75 8.08
N VAL A 143 7.25 4.11 6.82
CA VAL A 143 5.89 4.25 6.26
C VAL A 143 5.75 3.36 5.04
N ASP A 144 4.78 2.44 5.09
CA ASP A 144 4.39 1.60 3.95
C ASP A 144 2.99 1.99 3.47
N VAL A 145 2.84 2.20 2.15
CA VAL A 145 1.58 2.62 1.56
C VAL A 145 1.12 1.57 0.54
N GLN A 146 -0.03 0.98 0.78
CA GLN A 146 -0.61 -0.07 -0.06
C GLN A 146 -2.05 0.25 -0.44
N VAL A 147 -2.45 -0.14 -1.64
CA VAL A 147 -3.86 -0.10 -2.09
C VAL A 147 -4.36 -1.52 -2.22
N LEU A 148 -5.30 -1.91 -1.39
CA LEU A 148 -5.90 -3.23 -1.39
C LEU A 148 -7.43 -3.10 -1.52
N LYS A 149 -8.00 -3.68 -2.56
CA LYS A 149 -9.47 -3.72 -2.78
C LYS A 149 -10.15 -2.34 -2.76
N GLY A 150 -9.48 -1.31 -3.28
CA GLY A 150 -10.03 0.05 -3.32
C GLY A 150 -9.92 0.82 -2.01
N VAL A 151 -9.14 0.33 -1.05
CA VAL A 151 -8.86 0.96 0.25
C VAL A 151 -7.37 1.26 0.33
N VAL A 152 -7.01 2.45 0.79
CA VAL A 152 -5.62 2.85 0.99
C VAL A 152 -5.20 2.57 2.43
N TYR A 153 -4.14 1.80 2.59
CA TYR A 153 -3.53 1.45 3.87
C TYR A 153 -2.19 2.17 3.99
N ILE A 154 -2.04 2.98 5.01
CA ILE A 154 -0.80 3.66 5.38
C ILE A 154 -0.33 3.04 6.69
N SER A 155 0.68 2.19 6.64
CA SER A 155 1.24 1.52 7.82
C SER A 155 2.43 2.33 8.35
N LEU A 156 2.36 2.72 9.60
CA LEU A 156 3.36 3.51 10.29
C LEU A 156 4.02 2.64 11.37
N ALA A 157 5.35 2.57 11.36
CA ALA A 157 6.09 1.81 12.34
C ALA A 157 5.94 2.38 13.76
N ASP A 158 5.84 1.50 14.75
CA ASP A 158 5.62 1.86 16.15
C ASP A 158 6.71 2.78 16.73
N ASN A 159 7.98 2.48 16.44
CA ASN A 159 9.13 3.25 16.88
C ASN A 159 9.20 4.67 16.30
N MET A 160 8.54 4.91 15.19
CA MET A 160 8.38 6.26 14.62
C MET A 160 7.32 7.04 15.39
N LEU A 161 6.20 6.40 15.72
CA LEU A 161 5.05 7.07 16.31
C LEU A 161 5.18 7.26 17.83
N TYR A 162 5.67 6.24 18.57
CA TYR A 162 5.59 6.20 20.02
C TYR A 162 6.93 5.85 20.66
N LYS A 163 7.07 6.20 21.93
CA LYS A 163 8.11 5.62 22.79
C LYS A 163 7.73 4.16 23.16
N SER A 164 8.73 3.33 23.43
CA SER A 164 8.50 1.92 23.78
C SER A 164 7.48 1.76 24.91
N GLY A 165 6.45 0.97 24.68
CA GLY A 165 5.34 0.76 25.60
C GLY A 165 4.36 1.94 25.74
N GLY A 166 4.68 3.10 25.20
CA GLY A 166 3.82 4.28 25.25
C GLY A 166 2.73 4.28 24.18
N PHE A 167 1.82 5.23 24.31
CA PHE A 167 0.76 5.53 23.37
C PHE A 167 0.72 7.00 22.94
N GLU A 168 1.51 7.86 23.57
CA GLU A 168 1.60 9.28 23.20
C GLU A 168 2.42 9.44 21.91
N VAL A 169 1.88 10.20 20.97
CA VAL A 169 2.54 10.46 19.68
C VAL A 169 3.76 11.34 19.90
N SER A 170 4.90 10.91 19.35
CA SER A 170 6.16 11.62 19.43
C SER A 170 6.17 12.89 18.56
N ASP A 171 6.97 13.88 18.92
CA ASP A 171 7.14 15.09 18.11
C ASP A 171 7.70 14.75 16.71
N LYS A 172 8.57 13.76 16.62
CA LYS A 172 9.14 13.29 15.36
C LYS A 172 8.08 12.79 14.38
N ALA A 173 7.03 12.15 14.88
CA ALA A 173 5.91 11.68 14.05
C ALA A 173 5.05 12.85 13.50
N GLY A 174 5.17 14.04 14.10
CA GLY A 174 4.35 15.19 13.75
C GLY A 174 4.47 15.60 12.29
N GLU A 175 5.67 15.60 11.72
CA GLU A 175 5.87 15.98 10.31
C GLU A 175 5.17 15.01 9.35
N THR A 176 5.37 13.72 9.55
CA THR A 176 4.73 12.67 8.73
C THR A 176 3.20 12.72 8.87
N LEU A 177 2.69 12.84 10.10
CA LEU A 177 1.25 12.97 10.33
C LEU A 177 0.66 14.26 9.74
N SER A 178 1.41 15.37 9.68
CA SER A 178 1.00 16.60 9.02
C SER A 178 0.77 16.39 7.52
N LYS A 179 1.69 15.68 6.83
CA LYS A 179 1.58 15.36 5.41
C LYS A 179 0.37 14.46 5.13
N ILE A 180 0.19 13.44 5.97
CA ILE A 180 -0.96 12.54 5.89
C ILE A 180 -2.27 13.29 6.14
N ALA A 181 -2.31 14.16 7.15
CA ALA A 181 -3.49 14.97 7.47
C ALA A 181 -3.90 15.88 6.30
N LYS A 182 -2.93 16.53 5.64
CA LYS A 182 -3.19 17.33 4.44
C LYS A 182 -3.86 16.51 3.34
N ILE A 183 -3.36 15.33 3.08
CA ILE A 183 -3.95 14.43 2.09
C ILE A 183 -5.37 14.00 2.52
N ILE A 184 -5.58 13.66 3.79
CA ILE A 184 -6.92 13.33 4.30
C ILE A 184 -7.89 14.50 4.10
N GLN A 185 -7.44 15.75 4.29
CA GLN A 185 -8.26 16.95 4.07
C GLN A 185 -8.59 17.17 2.59
N ASP A 186 -7.62 16.97 1.69
CA ASP A 186 -7.81 17.10 0.25
C ASP A 186 -8.84 16.08 -0.29
N TYR A 187 -9.02 14.95 0.38
CA TYR A 187 -9.95 13.88 0.02
C TYR A 187 -11.13 13.77 1.01
N SER A 188 -11.99 14.81 1.05
CA SER A 188 -13.09 14.93 2.02
C SER A 188 -14.19 13.85 1.92
N SER A 189 -14.28 13.14 0.78
CA SER A 189 -15.25 12.07 0.53
C SER A 189 -14.82 10.70 1.04
N TYR A 190 -13.78 10.64 1.87
CA TYR A 190 -13.28 9.40 2.46
C TYR A 190 -13.40 9.42 3.97
N ASP A 191 -13.69 8.27 4.56
CA ASP A 191 -13.58 8.04 6.00
C ASP A 191 -12.21 7.46 6.34
N VAL A 192 -11.76 7.69 7.56
CA VAL A 192 -10.43 7.32 8.03
C VAL A 192 -10.54 6.52 9.32
N LEU A 193 -10.13 5.26 9.25
CA LEU A 193 -9.97 4.40 10.41
C LEU A 193 -8.50 4.36 10.80
N ILE A 194 -8.19 4.73 12.02
CA ILE A 194 -6.87 4.54 12.62
C ILE A 194 -6.90 3.24 13.41
N GLU A 195 -6.08 2.28 13.01
CA GLU A 195 -6.05 0.95 13.60
C GLU A 195 -4.68 0.70 14.25
N GLY A 196 -4.66 0.49 15.57
CA GLY A 196 -3.47 0.09 16.30
C GLY A 196 -3.30 -1.43 16.30
N ASN A 197 -2.06 -1.89 16.11
CA ASN A 197 -1.67 -3.31 16.17
C ASN A 197 -0.44 -3.46 17.06
N THR A 198 -0.33 -4.59 17.76
CA THR A 198 0.81 -4.96 18.59
C THR A 198 1.44 -6.25 18.08
N ASP A 199 2.59 -6.59 18.62
CA ASP A 199 3.10 -7.96 18.59
C ASP A 199 2.41 -8.81 19.68
N ASN A 200 2.84 -10.06 19.83
CA ASN A 200 2.31 -10.99 20.82
C ASN A 200 2.98 -10.89 22.21
N VAL A 201 3.80 -9.87 22.46
CA VAL A 201 4.39 -9.66 23.79
C VAL A 201 3.34 -9.03 24.69
N PRO A 202 2.99 -9.66 25.84
CA PRO A 202 2.04 -9.08 26.77
C PRO A 202 2.55 -7.74 27.31
N ILE A 203 1.68 -6.72 27.30
CA ILE A 203 1.94 -5.44 27.97
C ILE A 203 1.42 -5.51 29.41
N SER A 204 2.19 -4.99 30.34
CA SER A 204 1.77 -4.82 31.74
C SER A 204 2.25 -3.47 32.22
N GLN A 205 1.38 -2.48 32.21
CA GLN A 205 1.64 -1.11 32.67
C GLN A 205 0.44 -0.59 33.46
N PRO A 206 0.60 0.38 34.35
CA PRO A 206 -0.51 1.04 35.01
C PRO A 206 -1.50 1.58 33.97
N ASN A 207 -2.78 1.26 34.15
CA ASN A 207 -3.90 1.67 33.29
C ASN A 207 -3.93 1.05 31.86
N ILE A 208 -3.05 0.09 31.55
CA ILE A 208 -3.07 -0.67 30.29
C ILE A 208 -3.10 -2.15 30.65
N ARG A 209 -4.27 -2.78 30.51
CA ARG A 209 -4.50 -4.16 30.96
C ARG A 209 -3.89 -5.21 30.03
N ASN A 210 -3.88 -4.92 28.73
CA ASN A 210 -3.49 -5.87 27.69
C ASN A 210 -3.21 -5.16 26.34
N ASN A 211 -2.87 -5.94 25.33
CA ASN A 211 -2.59 -5.45 23.97
C ASN A 211 -3.80 -4.80 23.28
N TRP A 212 -5.04 -5.15 23.66
CA TRP A 212 -6.24 -4.46 23.18
C TRP A 212 -6.28 -3.01 23.65
N ASP A 213 -6.05 -2.79 24.93
CA ASP A 213 -6.02 -1.44 25.51
C ASP A 213 -4.91 -0.60 24.88
N LEU A 214 -3.68 -1.15 24.78
CA LEU A 214 -2.54 -0.44 24.20
C LEU A 214 -2.81 -0.02 22.76
N SER A 215 -3.30 -0.96 21.95
CA SER A 215 -3.56 -0.71 20.52
C SER A 215 -4.68 0.33 20.32
N ALA A 216 -5.74 0.29 21.12
CA ALA A 216 -6.83 1.26 21.08
C ALA A 216 -6.38 2.65 21.54
N LEU A 217 -5.61 2.77 22.61
CA LEU A 217 -5.05 4.02 23.10
C LEU A 217 -4.11 4.66 22.08
N ARG A 218 -3.26 3.88 21.43
CA ARG A 218 -2.39 4.32 20.34
C ARG A 218 -3.16 4.91 19.16
N ALA A 219 -4.18 4.19 18.71
CA ALA A 219 -5.06 4.67 17.64
C ALA A 219 -5.76 5.97 18.04
N SER A 220 -6.29 6.04 19.27
CA SER A 220 -6.92 7.25 19.82
C SER A 220 -5.97 8.44 19.87
N SER A 221 -4.71 8.24 20.26
CA SER A 221 -3.72 9.32 20.30
C SER A 221 -3.43 9.90 18.91
N VAL A 222 -3.35 9.05 17.89
CA VAL A 222 -3.19 9.53 16.50
C VAL A 222 -4.44 10.29 16.04
N VAL A 223 -5.65 9.80 16.33
CA VAL A 223 -6.91 10.52 16.05
C VAL A 223 -6.89 11.92 16.69
N GLN A 224 -6.51 12.02 17.96
CA GLN A 224 -6.43 13.30 18.67
C GLN A 224 -5.43 14.28 18.01
N VAL A 225 -4.28 13.79 17.57
CA VAL A 225 -3.29 14.60 16.84
C VAL A 225 -3.85 15.07 15.50
N LEU A 226 -4.48 14.19 14.73
CA LEU A 226 -5.09 14.54 13.44
C LEU A 226 -6.21 15.58 13.62
N GLN A 227 -7.06 15.43 14.63
CA GLN A 227 -8.15 16.34 14.95
C GLN A 227 -7.64 17.68 15.50
N ASN A 228 -6.87 17.65 16.59
CA ASN A 228 -6.58 18.84 17.38
C ASN A 228 -5.43 19.68 16.80
N LYS A 229 -4.41 19.01 16.23
CA LYS A 229 -3.22 19.68 15.69
C LYS A 229 -3.36 20.00 14.20
N TYR A 230 -4.03 19.13 13.45
CA TYR A 230 -4.13 19.24 12.00
C TYR A 230 -5.54 19.48 11.48
N SER A 231 -6.51 19.69 12.36
CA SER A 231 -7.89 20.10 12.02
C SER A 231 -8.60 19.16 11.03
N VAL A 232 -8.31 17.86 11.10
CA VAL A 232 -9.08 16.85 10.35
C VAL A 232 -10.46 16.72 10.99
N ASP A 233 -11.53 16.71 10.16
CA ASP A 233 -12.91 16.61 10.64
C ASP A 233 -13.10 15.31 11.45
N PRO A 234 -13.45 15.43 12.77
CA PRO A 234 -13.61 14.27 13.65
C PRO A 234 -14.75 13.33 13.23
N LYS A 235 -15.74 13.81 12.47
CA LYS A 235 -16.82 12.96 11.93
C LYS A 235 -16.32 11.88 10.99
N ARG A 236 -15.13 12.06 10.44
CA ARG A 236 -14.49 11.14 9.51
C ARG A 236 -13.49 10.21 10.18
N LEU A 237 -13.17 10.44 11.44
CA LEU A 237 -12.11 9.73 12.17
C LEU A 237 -12.71 8.66 13.07
N THR A 238 -12.15 7.46 12.97
CA THR A 238 -12.46 6.34 13.88
C THR A 238 -11.16 5.78 14.43
N ALA A 239 -11.10 5.51 15.73
CA ALA A 239 -10.00 4.81 16.38
C ALA A 239 -10.39 3.37 16.68
N GLY A 240 -9.53 2.41 16.32
CA GLY A 240 -9.73 0.98 16.58
C GLY A 240 -8.45 0.32 17.07
N GLY A 241 -8.59 -0.68 17.95
CA GLY A 241 -7.48 -1.52 18.39
C GLY A 241 -7.68 -2.96 17.91
N ARG A 242 -6.63 -3.61 17.45
CA ARG A 242 -6.61 -5.03 17.06
C ARG A 242 -5.82 -5.91 18.03
N GLY A 243 -5.10 -5.31 18.95
CA GLY A 243 -4.17 -6.05 19.79
C GLY A 243 -3.12 -6.79 18.94
N GLU A 244 -2.86 -8.03 19.29
CA GLU A 244 -1.91 -8.94 18.61
C GLU A 244 -2.55 -9.82 17.52
N TYR A 245 -3.86 -9.67 17.28
CA TYR A 245 -4.65 -10.62 16.48
C TYR A 245 -4.72 -10.32 14.98
N ASN A 246 -3.90 -9.36 14.51
CA ASN A 246 -3.76 -9.05 13.09
C ASN A 246 -2.28 -9.01 12.66
N PRO A 247 -1.53 -10.12 12.84
CA PRO A 247 -0.12 -10.15 12.50
C PRO A 247 0.08 -10.11 10.98
N VAL A 248 1.07 -9.33 10.52
CA VAL A 248 1.51 -9.26 9.12
C VAL A 248 2.85 -9.99 8.91
N ALA A 249 3.49 -10.41 10.00
CA ALA A 249 4.74 -11.16 9.98
C ALA A 249 4.80 -12.13 11.17
N ASP A 250 5.77 -13.05 11.14
CA ASP A 250 5.94 -14.06 12.18
C ASP A 250 6.39 -13.41 13.51
N ASN A 251 5.59 -13.62 14.56
CA ASN A 251 5.87 -13.15 15.93
C ASN A 251 7.03 -13.89 16.62
N ASN A 252 7.58 -14.95 16.03
CA ASN A 252 8.73 -15.66 16.61
C ASN A 252 10.06 -14.97 16.33
N THR A 253 10.08 -13.97 15.43
CA THR A 253 11.28 -13.23 15.08
C THR A 253 11.21 -11.77 15.57
N PRO A 254 12.35 -11.18 16.02
CA PRO A 254 12.39 -9.76 16.38
C PRO A 254 11.94 -8.83 15.25
N ALA A 255 12.33 -9.15 14.00
CA ALA A 255 11.96 -8.39 12.83
C ALA A 255 10.45 -8.50 12.52
N GLY A 256 9.86 -9.68 12.68
CA GLY A 256 8.43 -9.89 12.52
C GLY A 256 7.62 -9.17 13.59
N LYS A 257 8.02 -9.24 14.84
CA LYS A 257 7.43 -8.45 15.94
C LYS A 257 7.45 -6.95 15.63
N ALA A 258 8.58 -6.44 15.14
CA ALA A 258 8.68 -5.02 14.77
C ALA A 258 7.69 -4.62 13.67
N LYS A 259 7.46 -5.48 12.68
CA LYS A 259 6.44 -5.26 11.62
C LYS A 259 5.00 -5.35 12.16
N ASN A 260 4.76 -6.21 13.14
CA ASN A 260 3.44 -6.37 13.75
C ASN A 260 3.08 -5.16 14.62
N ARG A 261 4.06 -4.57 15.33
CA ARG A 261 3.87 -3.30 16.06
C ARG A 261 3.77 -2.15 15.05
N ARG A 262 2.55 -1.83 14.66
CA ARG A 262 2.25 -0.77 13.69
C ARG A 262 0.93 -0.09 13.99
N THR A 263 0.81 1.13 13.53
CA THR A 263 -0.49 1.81 13.42
C THR A 263 -0.81 2.00 11.94
N GLN A 264 -2.00 1.59 11.53
CA GLN A 264 -2.47 1.74 10.16
C GLN A 264 -3.49 2.87 10.08
N ILE A 265 -3.29 3.77 9.13
CA ILE A 265 -4.31 4.75 8.74
C ILE A 265 -4.97 4.21 7.47
N ILE A 266 -6.23 3.84 7.60
CA ILE A 266 -7.02 3.16 6.57
C ILE A 266 -8.01 4.17 6.00
N ILE A 267 -7.83 4.53 4.73
CA ILE A 267 -8.65 5.54 4.06
C ILE A 267 -9.62 4.81 3.13
N THR A 268 -10.90 4.88 3.46
CA THR A 268 -11.99 4.20 2.76
C THR A 268 -12.93 5.20 2.10
N PRO A 269 -13.35 4.98 0.85
CA PRO A 269 -14.42 5.77 0.25
C PRO A 269 -15.70 5.66 1.11
N LYS A 270 -16.44 6.76 1.25
CA LYS A 270 -17.73 6.73 1.95
C LYS A 270 -18.67 5.78 1.23
N LEU A 271 -19.21 4.87 2.01
CA LEU A 271 -20.09 3.80 1.51
C LEU A 271 -21.44 4.36 1.03
N ASP A 272 -21.83 5.53 1.52
CA ASP A 272 -23.13 6.16 1.22
C ASP A 272 -23.36 6.32 -0.29
N GLN A 273 -22.34 6.74 -1.05
CA GLN A 273 -22.43 6.87 -2.50
C GLN A 273 -22.62 5.51 -3.20
N PHE A 274 -22.06 4.45 -2.63
CA PHE A 274 -22.22 3.09 -3.13
C PHE A 274 -23.57 2.50 -2.74
N MET A 275 -24.03 2.76 -1.51
CA MET A 275 -25.34 2.32 -1.01
C MET A 275 -26.47 3.05 -1.74
N ASP A 276 -26.33 4.33 -2.03
CA ASP A 276 -27.27 5.10 -2.86
C ASP A 276 -27.42 4.52 -4.28
N LEU A 277 -26.32 4.02 -4.85
CA LEU A 277 -26.36 3.34 -6.13
C LEU A 277 -27.03 1.96 -6.00
N ILE A 278 -26.75 1.21 -4.94
CA ILE A 278 -27.36 -0.10 -4.67
C ILE A 278 -28.86 0.04 -4.40
N GLY A 279 -29.27 1.03 -3.61
CA GLY A 279 -30.66 1.31 -3.31
C GLY A 279 -31.51 1.77 -4.51
N LYS A 280 -30.86 2.21 -5.61
CA LYS A 280 -31.50 2.54 -6.89
C LYS A 280 -31.49 1.38 -7.89
N ALA A 281 -31.03 0.20 -7.45
CA ALA A 281 -31.13 -1.00 -8.29
C ALA A 281 -32.60 -1.25 -8.66
N PRO A 282 -32.90 -1.57 -9.92
CA PRO A 282 -34.26 -1.98 -10.30
C PRO A 282 -34.66 -3.15 -9.41
N GLU A 283 -35.80 -3.02 -8.71
CA GLU A 283 -36.36 -4.15 -7.98
C GLU A 283 -36.60 -5.27 -9.00
N ALA A 284 -35.91 -6.40 -8.80
CA ALA A 284 -36.25 -7.60 -9.55
C ALA A 284 -37.70 -7.94 -9.19
N SER A 285 -38.61 -7.84 -10.17
CA SER A 285 -39.99 -8.20 -9.98
C SER A 285 -40.04 -9.66 -9.51
N GLN A 286 -40.23 -9.82 -8.20
CA GLN A 286 -40.55 -11.13 -7.62
C GLN A 286 -41.88 -11.58 -8.21
N LYS A 287 -41.83 -12.55 -9.11
CA LYS A 287 -42.95 -13.44 -9.43
C LYS A 287 -42.49 -14.88 -9.34
#